data_3fe8874d24f73983f5176b2aab31c18d
#
_entry.id   3fe8874d24f73983f5176b2aab31c18d
#
_cell.length_a   1.000
_cell.length_b   1.000
_cell.length_c   1.000
_cell.angle_alpha   90.00
_cell.angle_beta   90.00
_cell.angle_gamma   90.00
#
_symmetry.space_group_name_H-M   'P 1'
#
loop_
_entity.id
_entity.type
_entity.pdbx_description
1 polymer ?
#
loop_
_entity_poly.entity_id
_entity_poly.type
_entity_poly.pdbx_seq_one_letter_code
_entity_poly.pdbx_strand_id
1 'polypeptide(L)'
;DGSSWSEVVRRLQRDGFQVRVPPNPLRSLPGDSATVASFLSTIAGPIVLVGHSYGGAVITNAATGNPNVKALVYVDAFAPDQGETVLPLAGPDSALAVDPTTVFDFVPYPGAPAGDIDLYLKQSVFLTSFANGVPPPTASVLYATQRPITLSAGNQPSGVPAWKTIPSWYLVGTEDKVIPATQQRFMAQRADARTVEVKAGHLSLITRSGAVERLILDAVAATR
;
A
#
# COMPACT_ATOMS: atom_id res chain seq x y z
N ASP A 1 -5.52 7.56 -5.25
CA ASP A 1 -5.07 8.90 -4.84
C ASP A 1 -5.01 9.00 -3.31
N GLY A 2 -4.68 10.17 -2.79
CA GLY A 2 -4.56 10.38 -1.34
C GLY A 2 -5.90 10.46 -0.61
N SER A 3 -7.04 10.50 -1.28
CA SER A 3 -8.35 10.73 -0.65
C SER A 3 -8.77 9.62 0.31
N SER A 4 -8.38 8.38 0.04
CA SER A 4 -8.63 7.24 0.92
C SER A 4 -7.99 7.39 2.31
N TRP A 5 -6.96 8.22 2.44
CA TRP A 5 -6.29 8.54 3.70
C TRP A 5 -6.94 9.67 4.50
N SER A 6 -7.95 10.37 3.95
CA SER A 6 -8.48 11.62 4.51
C SER A 6 -8.86 11.52 5.99
N GLU A 7 -9.44 10.39 6.44
CA GLU A 7 -9.82 10.24 7.84
C GLU A 7 -8.60 10.01 8.75
N VAL A 8 -7.62 9.20 8.31
CA VAL A 8 -6.36 9.00 9.05
C VAL A 8 -5.59 10.32 9.14
N VAL A 9 -5.52 11.07 8.04
CA VAL A 9 -4.87 12.39 8.01
C VAL A 9 -5.52 13.34 9.01
N ARG A 10 -6.85 13.47 9.01
CA ARG A 10 -7.58 14.33 9.98
C ARG A 10 -7.31 13.96 11.42
N ARG A 11 -7.23 12.65 11.73
CA ARG A 11 -6.94 12.14 13.07
C ARG A 11 -5.53 12.53 13.52
N LEU A 12 -4.53 12.23 12.71
CA LEU A 12 -3.14 12.58 13.01
C LEU A 12 -2.90 14.09 13.10
N GLN A 13 -3.56 14.90 12.26
CA GLN A 13 -3.49 16.36 12.33
C GLN A 13 -4.10 16.90 13.63
N ARG A 14 -5.22 16.31 14.08
CA ARG A 14 -5.83 16.65 15.38
C ARG A 14 -4.90 16.35 16.55
N ASP A 15 -4.08 15.29 16.43
CA ASP A 15 -3.07 14.93 17.42
C ASP A 15 -1.77 15.77 17.29
N GLY A 16 -1.77 16.78 16.41
CA GLY A 16 -0.67 17.74 16.25
C GLY A 16 0.44 17.32 15.30
N PHE A 17 0.27 16.22 14.53
CA PHE A 17 1.28 15.78 13.57
C PHE A 17 1.18 16.52 12.24
N GLN A 18 2.33 16.78 11.64
CA GLN A 18 2.42 17.18 10.24
C GLN A 18 2.28 15.95 9.34
N VAL A 19 1.25 15.93 8.52
CA VAL A 19 0.98 14.80 7.60
C VAL A 19 1.13 15.26 6.16
N ARG A 20 1.79 14.44 5.36
CA ARG A 20 1.96 14.64 3.92
C ARG A 20 1.54 13.36 3.19
N VAL A 21 0.80 13.50 2.12
CA VAL A 21 0.35 12.38 1.27
C VAL A 21 0.82 12.64 -0.16
N PRO A 22 2.07 12.27 -0.49
CA PRO A 22 2.58 12.45 -1.84
C PRO A 22 1.82 11.57 -2.84
N PRO A 23 1.60 12.02 -4.07
CA PRO A 23 1.01 11.19 -5.10
C PRO A 23 1.95 10.03 -5.45
N ASN A 24 1.37 8.82 -5.55
CA ASN A 24 2.06 7.65 -6.10
C ASN A 24 1.71 7.56 -7.60
N PRO A 25 2.70 7.58 -8.51
CA PRO A 25 2.44 7.56 -9.95
C PRO A 25 1.76 6.29 -10.47
N LEU A 26 2.01 5.12 -9.84
CA LEU A 26 1.50 3.80 -10.22
C LEU A 26 1.97 3.35 -11.63
N ARG A 27 3.20 3.71 -12.00
CA ARG A 27 3.76 3.46 -13.33
C ARG A 27 4.85 2.39 -13.36
N SER A 28 5.70 2.35 -12.31
CA SER A 28 6.76 1.35 -12.20
C SER A 28 7.31 1.33 -10.78
N LEU A 29 7.62 0.16 -10.24
CA LEU A 29 8.09 0.10 -8.84
C LEU A 29 9.36 0.92 -8.61
N PRO A 30 10.40 0.89 -9.49
CA PRO A 30 11.56 1.76 -9.34
C PRO A 30 11.23 3.25 -9.48
N GLY A 31 10.41 3.64 -10.45
CA GLY A 31 10.04 5.03 -10.71
C GLY A 31 9.18 5.62 -9.59
N ASP A 32 8.20 4.85 -9.13
CA ASP A 32 7.31 5.25 -8.05
C ASP A 32 8.10 5.39 -6.73
N SER A 33 9.01 4.44 -6.46
CA SER A 33 9.91 4.51 -5.31
C SER A 33 10.86 5.70 -5.37
N ALA A 34 11.43 5.99 -6.54
CA ALA A 34 12.29 7.16 -6.75
C ALA A 34 11.51 8.48 -6.55
N THR A 35 10.25 8.53 -7.01
CA THR A 35 9.38 9.69 -6.81
C THR A 35 9.12 9.94 -5.33
N VAL A 36 8.80 8.89 -4.57
CA VAL A 36 8.60 9.01 -3.12
C VAL A 36 9.92 9.35 -2.42
N ALA A 37 11.04 8.69 -2.75
CA ALA A 37 12.34 9.00 -2.18
C ALA A 37 12.77 10.45 -2.39
N SER A 38 12.52 11.00 -3.60
CA SER A 38 12.76 12.41 -3.90
C SER A 38 11.90 13.33 -3.02
N PHE A 39 10.63 12.98 -2.81
CA PHE A 39 9.78 13.74 -1.89
C PHE A 39 10.29 13.66 -0.44
N LEU A 40 10.69 12.47 0.04
CA LEU A 40 11.22 12.29 1.39
C LEU A 40 12.50 13.11 1.62
N SER A 41 13.34 13.30 0.61
CA SER A 41 14.56 14.10 0.73
C SER A 41 14.32 15.58 1.03
N THR A 42 13.11 16.08 0.80
CA THR A 42 12.71 17.47 1.11
C THR A 42 12.23 17.65 2.56
N ILE A 43 12.13 16.56 3.32
CA ILE A 43 11.61 16.60 4.70
C ILE A 43 12.76 16.57 5.68
N ALA A 44 12.87 17.61 6.51
CA ALA A 44 13.80 17.65 7.63
C ALA A 44 13.20 16.95 8.86
N GLY A 45 14.04 16.20 9.60
CA GLY A 45 13.64 15.52 10.84
C GLY A 45 13.06 14.10 10.64
N PRO A 46 12.60 13.48 11.72
CA PRO A 46 12.17 12.09 11.71
C PRO A 46 10.86 11.87 10.94
N ILE A 47 10.80 10.78 10.18
CA ILE A 47 9.67 10.40 9.33
C ILE A 47 9.16 9.02 9.76
N VAL A 48 7.87 8.89 9.96
CA VAL A 48 7.15 7.61 9.93
C VAL A 48 6.52 7.49 8.54
N LEU A 49 6.94 6.50 7.77
CA LEU A 49 6.50 6.31 6.39
C LEU A 49 5.45 5.20 6.33
N VAL A 50 4.28 5.51 5.77
CA VAL A 50 3.11 4.64 5.78
C VAL A 50 2.74 4.24 4.35
N GLY A 51 2.52 2.94 4.09
CA GLY A 51 2.09 2.43 2.79
C GLY A 51 0.89 1.50 2.90
N HIS A 52 -0.08 1.66 1.99
CA HIS A 52 -1.21 0.76 1.82
C HIS A 52 -1.05 -0.02 0.52
N SER A 53 -1.37 -1.31 0.54
CA SER A 53 -1.38 -2.17 -0.66
C SER A 53 -0.05 -2.11 -1.43
N TYR A 54 -0.07 -1.81 -2.73
CA TYR A 54 1.13 -1.57 -3.55
C TYR A 54 2.04 -0.46 -2.97
N GLY A 55 1.46 0.52 -2.28
CA GLY A 55 2.23 1.54 -1.57
C GLY A 55 3.20 0.98 -0.53
N GLY A 56 2.95 -0.20 0.00
CA GLY A 56 3.90 -0.92 0.86
C GLY A 56 5.17 -1.33 0.12
N ALA A 57 5.05 -1.86 -1.10
CA ALA A 57 6.22 -2.14 -1.93
C ALA A 57 7.00 -0.86 -2.29
N VAL A 58 6.28 0.24 -2.53
CA VAL A 58 6.90 1.54 -2.79
C VAL A 58 7.70 2.04 -1.58
N ILE A 59 7.13 2.03 -0.36
CA ILE A 59 7.86 2.47 0.84
C ILE A 59 9.02 1.55 1.19
N THR A 60 8.89 0.26 0.92
CA THR A 60 9.96 -0.75 1.09
C THR A 60 11.23 -0.36 0.33
N ASN A 61 11.08 0.21 -0.87
CA ASN A 61 12.19 0.63 -1.72
C ASN A 61 12.58 2.10 -1.50
N ALA A 62 11.61 2.99 -1.35
CA ALA A 62 11.84 4.43 -1.24
C ALA A 62 12.57 4.85 0.04
N ALA A 63 12.43 4.08 1.12
CA ALA A 63 13.05 4.37 2.41
C ALA A 63 14.50 3.89 2.51
N THR A 64 14.96 3.05 1.58
CA THR A 64 16.32 2.47 1.63
C THR A 64 17.38 3.56 1.62
N GLY A 65 18.24 3.57 2.64
CA GLY A 65 19.32 4.54 2.76
C GLY A 65 18.92 5.95 3.24
N ASN A 66 17.63 6.19 3.54
CA ASN A 66 17.19 7.48 4.08
C ASN A 66 17.27 7.48 5.62
N PRO A 67 18.22 8.24 6.24
CA PRO A 67 18.43 8.25 7.68
C PRO A 67 17.28 8.91 8.47
N ASN A 68 16.43 9.69 7.81
CA ASN A 68 15.30 10.37 8.45
C ASN A 68 14.09 9.43 8.60
N VAL A 69 13.97 8.36 7.82
CA VAL A 69 12.89 7.38 7.99
C VAL A 69 13.20 6.50 9.19
N LYS A 70 12.42 6.64 10.26
CA LYS A 70 12.59 5.95 11.54
C LYS A 70 11.67 4.75 11.70
N ALA A 71 10.57 4.71 10.98
CA ALA A 71 9.62 3.62 11.02
C ALA A 71 8.92 3.43 9.66
N LEU A 72 8.61 2.17 9.36
CA LEU A 72 7.74 1.77 8.25
C LEU A 72 6.42 1.24 8.83
N VAL A 73 5.29 1.70 8.27
CA VAL A 73 3.97 1.21 8.66
C VAL A 73 3.26 0.67 7.42
N TYR A 74 2.96 -0.62 7.44
CA TYR A 74 2.27 -1.34 6.39
C TYR A 74 0.80 -1.51 6.77
N VAL A 75 -0.11 -1.10 5.89
CA VAL A 75 -1.55 -1.21 6.11
C VAL A 75 -2.14 -2.05 4.97
N ASP A 76 -2.58 -3.28 5.24
CA ASP A 76 -3.06 -4.22 4.20
C ASP A 76 -2.13 -4.21 2.97
N ALA A 77 -0.81 -4.38 3.15
CA ALA A 77 0.16 -3.93 2.19
C ALA A 77 1.20 -4.99 1.80
N PHE A 78 1.83 -4.81 0.66
CA PHE A 78 2.97 -5.63 0.25
C PHE A 78 4.26 -5.18 0.94
N ALA A 79 5.02 -6.14 1.47
CA ALA A 79 6.36 -5.94 2.01
C ALA A 79 7.34 -6.93 1.33
N PRO A 80 7.67 -6.70 0.04
CA PRO A 80 8.49 -7.62 -0.73
C PRO A 80 9.93 -7.71 -0.20
N ASP A 81 10.55 -8.88 -0.37
CA ASP A 81 12.00 -9.02 -0.28
C ASP A 81 12.65 -8.72 -1.63
N GLN A 82 13.98 -8.66 -1.65
CA GLN A 82 14.74 -8.39 -2.88
C GLN A 82 14.44 -9.43 -3.96
N GLY A 83 14.13 -8.95 -5.15
CA GLY A 83 13.81 -9.77 -6.32
C GLY A 83 12.36 -10.23 -6.40
N GLU A 84 11.55 -10.06 -5.34
CA GLU A 84 10.14 -10.39 -5.38
C GLU A 84 9.32 -9.34 -6.13
N THR A 85 8.21 -9.78 -6.74
CA THR A 85 7.26 -8.95 -7.45
C THR A 85 5.90 -8.96 -6.75
N VAL A 86 5.12 -7.89 -6.90
CA VAL A 86 3.90 -7.65 -6.11
C VAL A 86 2.79 -8.66 -6.43
N LEU A 87 2.53 -8.94 -7.72
CA LEU A 87 1.42 -9.79 -8.11
C LEU A 87 1.53 -11.22 -7.56
N PRO A 88 2.67 -11.94 -7.68
CA PRO A 88 2.83 -13.27 -7.08
C PRO A 88 2.74 -13.26 -5.55
N LEU A 89 3.16 -12.18 -4.87
CA LEU A 89 3.08 -12.06 -3.41
C LEU A 89 1.64 -11.99 -2.88
N ALA A 90 0.66 -11.63 -3.73
CA ALA A 90 -0.75 -11.69 -3.33
C ALA A 90 -1.20 -13.12 -3.01
N GLY A 91 -0.50 -14.15 -3.56
CA GLY A 91 -0.75 -15.55 -3.31
C GLY A 91 -1.97 -16.11 -4.06
N PRO A 92 -2.12 -17.44 -4.05
CA PRO A 92 -3.14 -18.13 -4.85
C PRO A 92 -4.58 -17.87 -4.39
N ASP A 93 -4.78 -17.52 -3.13
CA ASP A 93 -6.11 -17.22 -2.57
C ASP A 93 -6.56 -15.77 -2.80
N SER A 94 -5.74 -14.97 -3.49
CA SER A 94 -6.09 -13.60 -3.85
C SER A 94 -7.21 -13.56 -4.88
N ALA A 95 -8.14 -12.63 -4.73
CA ALA A 95 -9.13 -12.33 -5.77
C ALA A 95 -8.49 -11.83 -7.09
N LEU A 96 -7.21 -11.49 -7.07
CA LEU A 96 -6.44 -11.09 -8.27
C LEU A 96 -5.71 -12.27 -8.92
N ALA A 97 -5.67 -13.47 -8.30
CA ALA A 97 -4.92 -14.63 -8.75
C ALA A 97 -5.71 -15.54 -9.72
N VAL A 98 -6.71 -15.01 -10.38
CA VAL A 98 -7.51 -15.71 -11.39
C VAL A 98 -7.20 -15.16 -12.78
N ASP A 99 -7.90 -15.62 -13.83
CA ASP A 99 -7.71 -15.09 -15.19
C ASP A 99 -7.79 -13.54 -15.18
N PRO A 100 -6.69 -12.85 -15.53
CA PRO A 100 -6.62 -11.38 -15.46
C PRO A 100 -7.72 -10.67 -16.27
N THR A 101 -8.22 -11.29 -17.34
CA THR A 101 -9.32 -10.73 -18.16
C THR A 101 -10.66 -10.68 -17.42
N THR A 102 -10.81 -11.47 -16.36
CA THR A 102 -11.99 -11.43 -15.48
C THR A 102 -11.85 -10.41 -14.35
N VAL A 103 -10.63 -9.96 -14.08
CA VAL A 103 -10.29 -9.04 -12.99
C VAL A 103 -10.15 -7.60 -13.48
N PHE A 104 -9.47 -7.41 -14.63
CA PHE A 104 -9.06 -6.10 -15.11
C PHE A 104 -9.66 -5.74 -16.48
N ASP A 105 -9.91 -4.47 -16.66
CA ASP A 105 -9.98 -3.81 -17.95
C ASP A 105 -8.59 -3.29 -18.30
N PHE A 106 -8.11 -3.70 -19.50
CA PHE A 106 -6.79 -3.36 -20.00
C PHE A 106 -6.88 -2.13 -20.90
N VAL A 107 -6.27 -1.03 -20.51
CA VAL A 107 -6.37 0.23 -21.23
C VAL A 107 -4.99 0.68 -21.70
N PRO A 108 -4.75 0.80 -23.01
CA PRO A 108 -3.51 1.37 -23.53
C PRO A 108 -3.33 2.82 -23.06
N TYR A 109 -2.10 3.23 -22.76
CA TYR A 109 -1.80 4.61 -22.41
C TYR A 109 -0.68 5.20 -23.29
N PRO A 110 -0.70 6.51 -23.57
CA PRO A 110 0.33 7.16 -24.40
C PRO A 110 1.72 7.06 -23.76
N GLY A 111 2.72 6.71 -24.58
CA GLY A 111 4.10 6.59 -24.12
C GLY A 111 4.39 5.31 -23.33
N ALA A 112 3.47 4.34 -23.34
CA ALA A 112 3.68 3.04 -22.68
C ALA A 112 4.92 2.33 -23.27
N PRO A 113 5.81 1.77 -22.42
CA PRO A 113 6.80 0.81 -22.87
C PRO A 113 6.14 -0.37 -23.60
N ALA A 114 6.89 -1.03 -24.48
CA ALA A 114 6.36 -2.20 -25.19
C ALA A 114 5.86 -3.25 -24.22
N GLY A 115 4.59 -3.66 -24.38
CA GLY A 115 3.92 -4.66 -23.53
C GLY A 115 3.36 -4.16 -22.21
N ASP A 116 3.50 -2.88 -21.89
CA ASP A 116 2.89 -2.30 -20.69
C ASP A 116 1.49 -1.74 -20.98
N ILE A 117 0.62 -1.79 -19.97
CA ILE A 117 -0.78 -1.42 -20.10
C ILE A 117 -1.34 -1.00 -18.73
N ASP A 118 -2.31 -0.09 -18.72
CA ASP A 118 -3.06 0.28 -17.54
C ASP A 118 -4.08 -0.80 -17.16
N LEU A 119 -4.10 -1.13 -15.88
CA LEU A 119 -5.03 -2.09 -15.27
C LEU A 119 -6.04 -1.34 -14.42
N TYR A 120 -7.31 -1.39 -14.83
CA TYR A 120 -8.43 -0.95 -14.03
C TYR A 120 -9.17 -2.17 -13.49
N LEU A 121 -9.48 -2.21 -12.20
CA LEU A 121 -10.32 -3.27 -11.66
C LEU A 121 -11.73 -3.18 -12.26
N LYS A 122 -12.24 -4.32 -12.70
CA LYS A 122 -13.65 -4.41 -13.11
C LYS A 122 -14.57 -4.11 -11.92
N GLN A 123 -15.73 -3.50 -12.20
CA GLN A 123 -16.66 -3.05 -11.15
C GLN A 123 -17.02 -4.16 -10.17
N SER A 124 -17.31 -5.36 -10.66
CA SER A 124 -17.67 -6.51 -9.80
C SER A 124 -16.54 -6.84 -8.83
N VAL A 125 -15.29 -6.93 -9.30
CA VAL A 125 -14.13 -7.25 -8.47
C VAL A 125 -13.82 -6.11 -7.50
N PHE A 126 -13.92 -4.86 -7.97
CA PHE A 126 -13.70 -3.69 -7.12
C PHE A 126 -14.68 -3.70 -5.93
N LEU A 127 -15.98 -3.85 -6.19
CA LEU A 127 -17.01 -3.75 -5.15
C LEU A 127 -17.02 -4.96 -4.19
N THR A 128 -16.76 -6.18 -4.69
CA THR A 128 -16.88 -7.40 -3.88
C THR A 128 -15.58 -7.83 -3.20
N SER A 129 -14.43 -7.38 -3.73
CA SER A 129 -13.12 -7.81 -3.22
C SER A 129 -12.24 -6.64 -2.78
N PHE A 130 -12.02 -5.64 -3.63
CA PHE A 130 -11.16 -4.51 -3.28
C PHE A 130 -11.80 -3.60 -2.21
N ALA A 131 -13.07 -3.26 -2.36
CA ALA A 131 -13.82 -2.42 -1.43
C ALA A 131 -14.76 -3.22 -0.50
N ASN A 132 -14.47 -4.53 -0.27
CA ASN A 132 -15.27 -5.32 0.64
C ASN A 132 -15.31 -4.72 2.04
N GLY A 133 -16.51 -4.61 2.62
CA GLY A 133 -16.73 -3.98 3.93
C GLY A 133 -16.83 -2.45 3.92
N VAL A 134 -16.61 -1.81 2.77
CA VAL A 134 -16.89 -0.36 2.59
C VAL A 134 -18.38 -0.16 2.30
N PRO A 135 -19.05 0.87 2.88
CA PRO A 135 -20.44 1.16 2.56
C PRO A 135 -20.67 1.34 1.05
N PRO A 136 -21.71 0.76 0.46
CA PRO A 136 -21.92 0.73 -0.99
C PRO A 136 -21.87 2.10 -1.69
N PRO A 137 -22.45 3.20 -1.17
CA PRO A 137 -22.31 4.49 -1.80
C PRO A 137 -20.87 4.98 -1.89
N THR A 138 -20.09 4.77 -0.83
CA THR A 138 -18.66 5.12 -0.80
C THR A 138 -17.86 4.24 -1.76
N ALA A 139 -18.11 2.92 -1.76
CA ALA A 139 -17.45 1.99 -2.67
C ALA A 139 -17.70 2.33 -4.15
N SER A 140 -18.93 2.77 -4.48
CA SER A 140 -19.28 3.22 -5.84
C SER A 140 -18.50 4.47 -6.27
N VAL A 141 -18.33 5.43 -5.38
CA VAL A 141 -17.51 6.63 -5.66
C VAL A 141 -16.04 6.25 -5.85
N LEU A 142 -15.51 5.38 -4.96
CA LEU A 142 -14.12 4.91 -5.05
C LEU A 142 -13.87 4.15 -6.37
N TYR A 143 -14.83 3.33 -6.81
CA TYR A 143 -14.74 2.67 -8.11
C TYR A 143 -14.68 3.68 -9.26
N ALA A 144 -15.57 4.67 -9.27
CA ALA A 144 -15.64 5.66 -10.33
C ALA A 144 -14.39 6.56 -10.40
N THR A 145 -13.67 6.71 -9.30
CA THR A 145 -12.48 7.55 -9.17
C THR A 145 -11.18 6.75 -9.08
N GLN A 146 -11.23 5.43 -9.29
CA GLN A 146 -10.03 4.60 -9.24
C GLN A 146 -8.97 5.08 -10.23
N ARG A 147 -7.72 5.00 -9.82
CA ARG A 147 -6.58 5.24 -10.70
C ARG A 147 -6.02 3.90 -11.18
N PRO A 148 -5.62 3.80 -12.45
CA PRO A 148 -5.01 2.57 -12.93
C PRO A 148 -3.61 2.39 -12.34
N ILE A 149 -3.23 1.12 -12.21
CA ILE A 149 -1.85 0.72 -12.01
C ILE A 149 -1.36 0.05 -13.29
N THR A 150 -0.10 0.27 -13.68
CA THR A 150 0.44 -0.42 -14.84
C THR A 150 0.78 -1.88 -14.52
N LEU A 151 0.76 -2.72 -15.55
CA LEU A 151 1.22 -4.11 -15.46
C LEU A 151 2.67 -4.18 -14.98
N SER A 152 3.52 -3.26 -15.45
CA SER A 152 4.92 -3.12 -15.02
C SER A 152 5.05 -2.90 -13.51
N ALA A 153 4.23 -2.05 -12.90
CA ALA A 153 4.31 -1.78 -11.48
C ALA A 153 4.09 -3.04 -10.62
N GLY A 154 3.19 -3.95 -11.08
CA GLY A 154 2.92 -5.21 -10.39
C GLY A 154 3.96 -6.31 -10.60
N ASN A 155 4.74 -6.22 -11.69
CA ASN A 155 5.66 -7.30 -12.13
C ASN A 155 7.14 -6.93 -12.03
N GLN A 156 7.49 -5.71 -11.67
CA GLN A 156 8.89 -5.34 -11.49
C GLN A 156 9.43 -5.81 -10.14
N PRO A 157 10.68 -6.33 -10.09
CA PRO A 157 11.26 -6.84 -8.87
C PRO A 157 11.60 -5.72 -7.87
N SER A 158 11.40 -6.01 -6.60
CA SER A 158 11.82 -5.17 -5.48
C SER A 158 13.36 -5.14 -5.37
N GLY A 159 13.89 -3.99 -5.00
CA GLY A 159 15.28 -3.84 -4.56
C GLY A 159 15.51 -4.36 -3.14
N VAL A 160 16.67 -4.00 -2.56
CA VAL A 160 16.96 -4.31 -1.16
C VAL A 160 15.93 -3.61 -0.25
N PRO A 161 15.18 -4.36 0.55
CA PRO A 161 14.08 -3.77 1.30
C PRO A 161 14.54 -3.03 2.55
N ALA A 162 13.95 -1.85 2.76
CA ALA A 162 14.23 -1.00 3.90
C ALA A 162 13.85 -1.63 5.26
N TRP A 163 12.88 -2.54 5.28
CA TRP A 163 12.46 -3.22 6.51
C TRP A 163 13.57 -4.13 7.11
N LYS A 164 14.62 -4.45 6.37
CA LYS A 164 15.81 -5.15 6.94
C LYS A 164 16.60 -4.29 7.93
N THR A 165 16.43 -2.98 7.88
CA THR A 165 17.19 -2.04 8.72
C THR A 165 16.34 -1.02 9.46
N ILE A 166 15.08 -0.85 9.06
CA ILE A 166 14.14 0.12 9.65
C ILE A 166 13.04 -0.65 10.39
N PRO A 167 12.79 -0.35 11.68
CA PRO A 167 11.70 -0.97 12.45
C PRO A 167 10.36 -0.84 11.74
N SER A 168 9.58 -1.90 11.75
CA SER A 168 8.35 -2.00 10.96
C SER A 168 7.13 -2.33 11.81
N TRP A 169 5.97 -1.80 11.40
CA TRP A 169 4.65 -2.08 11.95
C TRP A 169 3.73 -2.54 10.83
N TYR A 170 2.81 -3.43 11.16
CA TYR A 170 1.91 -3.99 10.15
C TYR A 170 0.49 -4.12 10.68
N LEU A 171 -0.48 -3.58 9.96
CA LEU A 171 -1.89 -3.82 10.18
C LEU A 171 -2.38 -4.84 9.16
N VAL A 172 -2.91 -5.95 9.65
CA VAL A 172 -3.47 -7.05 8.86
C VAL A 172 -4.99 -6.96 8.86
N GLY A 173 -5.58 -6.79 7.67
CA GLY A 173 -7.02 -6.93 7.46
C GLY A 173 -7.41 -8.39 7.34
N THR A 174 -8.11 -8.95 8.35
CA THR A 174 -8.40 -10.40 8.40
C THR A 174 -9.43 -10.86 7.37
N GLU A 175 -10.15 -9.93 6.74
CA GLU A 175 -11.15 -10.19 5.68
C GLU A 175 -10.68 -9.65 4.31
N ASP A 176 -9.39 -9.31 4.17
CA ASP A 176 -8.81 -8.84 2.92
C ASP A 176 -8.84 -9.96 1.86
N LYS A 177 -9.45 -9.65 0.71
CA LYS A 177 -9.56 -10.56 -0.43
C LYS A 177 -8.54 -10.25 -1.53
N VAL A 178 -7.86 -9.11 -1.45
CA VAL A 178 -6.82 -8.69 -2.40
C VAL A 178 -5.46 -9.24 -1.96
N ILE A 179 -5.09 -9.00 -0.71
CA ILE A 179 -3.92 -9.61 -0.08
C ILE A 179 -4.44 -10.44 1.10
N PRO A 180 -4.69 -11.73 0.92
CA PRO A 180 -5.22 -12.58 1.98
C PRO A 180 -4.39 -12.47 3.27
N ALA A 181 -5.06 -12.55 4.43
CA ALA A 181 -4.42 -12.38 5.72
C ALA A 181 -3.22 -13.32 5.93
N THR A 182 -3.23 -14.50 5.32
CA THR A 182 -2.11 -15.44 5.32
C THR A 182 -0.85 -14.85 4.70
N GLN A 183 -1.00 -14.16 3.57
CA GLN A 183 0.12 -13.49 2.88
C GLN A 183 0.58 -12.25 3.64
N GLN A 184 -0.35 -11.49 4.20
CA GLN A 184 0.00 -10.33 5.03
C GLN A 184 0.79 -10.76 6.27
N ARG A 185 0.35 -11.81 6.99
CA ARG A 185 1.08 -12.37 8.14
C ARG A 185 2.47 -12.88 7.77
N PHE A 186 2.58 -13.56 6.63
CA PHE A 186 3.88 -14.02 6.13
C PHE A 186 4.85 -12.85 5.91
N MET A 187 4.41 -11.80 5.22
CA MET A 187 5.25 -10.61 4.99
C MET A 187 5.56 -9.85 6.28
N ALA A 188 4.58 -9.70 7.18
CA ALA A 188 4.76 -9.05 8.47
C ALA A 188 5.77 -9.79 9.36
N GLN A 189 5.68 -11.12 9.45
CA GLN A 189 6.61 -11.95 10.19
C GLN A 189 8.03 -11.86 9.64
N ARG A 190 8.17 -11.94 8.31
CA ARG A 190 9.47 -11.84 7.64
C ARG A 190 10.15 -10.49 7.87
N ALA A 191 9.36 -9.42 7.90
CA ALA A 191 9.83 -8.07 8.17
C ALA A 191 10.05 -7.77 9.67
N ASP A 192 9.89 -8.78 10.54
CA ASP A 192 9.93 -8.62 12.01
C ASP A 192 9.03 -7.45 12.50
N ALA A 193 7.89 -7.29 11.85
CA ALA A 193 6.98 -6.17 12.09
C ALA A 193 6.12 -6.38 13.34
N ARG A 194 5.94 -5.32 14.13
CA ARG A 194 4.93 -5.30 15.19
C ARG A 194 3.55 -5.33 14.55
N THR A 195 2.82 -6.43 14.72
CA THR A 195 1.60 -6.71 13.97
C THR A 195 0.35 -6.51 14.81
N VAL A 196 -0.66 -5.85 14.21
CA VAL A 196 -2.01 -5.72 14.74
C VAL A 196 -2.98 -6.28 13.70
N GLU A 197 -3.96 -7.06 14.12
CA GLU A 197 -5.00 -7.59 13.26
C GLU A 197 -6.33 -6.89 13.50
N VAL A 198 -7.06 -6.61 12.43
CA VAL A 198 -8.39 -6.01 12.50
C VAL A 198 -9.36 -6.74 11.57
N LYS A 199 -10.60 -6.86 12.00
CA LYS A 199 -11.67 -7.38 11.15
C LYS A 199 -12.05 -6.32 10.11
N ALA A 200 -11.37 -6.35 8.96
CA ALA A 200 -11.53 -5.44 7.85
C ALA A 200 -11.13 -6.10 6.54
N GLY A 201 -11.69 -5.61 5.42
CA GLY A 201 -11.21 -5.89 4.07
C GLY A 201 -10.01 -5.02 3.70
N HIS A 202 -9.65 -5.02 2.42
CA HIS A 202 -8.45 -4.36 1.87
C HIS A 202 -8.38 -2.85 2.11
N LEU A 203 -9.49 -2.18 2.36
CA LEU A 203 -9.53 -0.74 2.63
C LEU A 203 -9.71 -0.44 4.13
N SER A 204 -8.90 -1.07 5.00
CA SER A 204 -8.94 -0.83 6.45
C SER A 204 -8.63 0.61 6.82
N LEU A 205 -7.82 1.32 6.04
CA LEU A 205 -7.56 2.75 6.22
C LEU A 205 -8.84 3.60 6.15
N ILE A 206 -9.89 3.11 5.49
CA ILE A 206 -11.22 3.74 5.45
C ILE A 206 -12.11 3.19 6.57
N THR A 207 -12.22 1.85 6.65
CA THR A 207 -13.20 1.20 7.52
C THR A 207 -12.74 1.08 8.97
N ARG A 208 -11.44 1.17 9.24
CA ARG A 208 -10.78 1.05 10.55
C ARG A 208 -9.73 2.14 10.79
N SER A 209 -9.97 3.35 10.28
CA SER A 209 -9.03 4.49 10.35
C SER A 209 -8.46 4.75 11.74
N GLY A 210 -9.24 4.53 12.81
CA GLY A 210 -8.75 4.66 14.19
C GLY A 210 -7.76 3.57 14.61
N ALA A 211 -7.82 2.36 14.02
CA ALA A 211 -6.81 1.34 14.26
C ALA A 211 -5.51 1.66 13.52
N VAL A 212 -5.63 2.18 12.29
CA VAL A 212 -4.48 2.65 11.50
C VAL A 212 -3.77 3.81 12.22
N GLU A 213 -4.54 4.81 12.71
CA GLU A 213 -4.01 5.91 13.51
C GLU A 213 -3.21 5.41 14.72
N ARG A 214 -3.79 4.51 15.54
CA ARG A 214 -3.10 3.95 16.71
C ARG A 214 -1.80 3.26 16.34
N LEU A 215 -1.78 2.45 15.29
CA LEU A 215 -0.56 1.77 14.83
C LEU A 215 0.52 2.77 14.42
N ILE A 216 0.15 3.86 13.75
CA ILE A 216 1.08 4.95 13.38
C ILE A 216 1.60 5.64 14.65
N LEU A 217 0.74 5.93 15.63
CA LEU A 217 1.15 6.55 16.89
C LEU A 217 2.07 5.64 17.71
N ASP A 218 1.85 4.32 17.70
CA ASP A 218 2.74 3.34 18.32
C ASP A 218 4.14 3.36 17.65
N ALA A 219 4.18 3.46 16.32
CA ALA A 219 5.44 3.62 15.59
C ALA A 219 6.16 4.92 15.94
N VAL A 220 5.44 6.03 16.02
CA VAL A 220 5.98 7.33 16.46
C VAL A 220 6.55 7.25 17.88
N ALA A 221 5.81 6.65 18.81
CA ALA A 221 6.24 6.55 20.21
C ALA A 221 7.51 5.70 20.38
N ALA A 222 7.64 4.64 19.59
CA ALA A 222 8.79 3.73 19.67
C ALA A 222 10.08 4.24 18.99
N THR A 223 9.98 5.33 18.20
CA THR A 223 11.10 5.83 17.38
C THR A 223 11.47 7.29 17.65
N ARG A 224 10.96 7.85 18.74
CA ARG A 224 11.30 9.19 19.27
C ARG A 224 12.70 9.21 19.88
#